data_e3418e67898b11dc52b0e47441b3057b
#
_entry.id   e3418e67898b11dc52b0e47441b3057b
#
_cell.length_a   1.000
_cell.length_b   1.000
_cell.length_c   1.000
_cell.angle_alpha   90.00
_cell.angle_beta   90.00
_cell.angle_gamma   90.00
#
_symmetry.space_group_name_H-M   'P 1'
#
loop_
_entity.id
_entity.type
_entity.pdbx_description
1 polymer ?
#
loop_
_entity_poly.entity_id
_entity_poly.type
_entity_poly.pdbx_seq_one_letter_code
_entity_poly.pdbx_strand_id
1 'polypeptide(L)'
;MVNSRFTTHAELFDLRGKRALVTGGTRGIGMMIARGLLQAGVRVVISSRDAEACAQAQEHLSQFGEVRAVPADLSRHDECRRLSDLVTADSERLDILVNNAGAMWDEPLETFPDEAWDTVVDLNLKSPFWLVQALLPALRKAGTVDDPARVINIGSIAAIHIPQRPNYSYSSSKAALHQLTRVLAKELGPQHVTVNAVAPGPFPSAMMAATLDEFGEAIAASAPLRRIGRDDDMAGVAVFLASRAGAYLTGSVIPVDGGIATTA
;
A
#
# COMPACT_ATOMS: atom_id res chain seq x y z
N MET A 1 -27.30 -0.31 -27.55
CA MET A 1 -26.01 -0.05 -28.22
C MET A 1 -25.15 0.71 -27.21
N VAL A 2 -24.14 0.07 -26.66
CA VAL A 2 -23.18 0.72 -25.77
C VAL A 2 -22.30 1.57 -26.67
N ASN A 3 -22.42 2.89 -26.57
CA ASN A 3 -21.51 3.83 -27.24
C ASN A 3 -20.13 3.68 -26.59
N SER A 4 -19.31 2.76 -27.08
CA SER A 4 -17.93 2.60 -26.64
C SER A 4 -17.10 3.75 -27.22
N ARG A 5 -17.17 4.94 -26.57
CA ARG A 5 -16.11 5.93 -26.77
C ARG A 5 -14.83 5.28 -26.21
N PHE A 6 -13.90 5.00 -27.10
CA PHE A 6 -12.55 4.63 -26.65
C PHE A 6 -12.01 5.76 -25.78
N THR A 7 -11.78 5.46 -24.49
CA THR A 7 -11.16 6.39 -23.56
C THR A 7 -9.74 6.67 -24.05
N THR A 8 -9.35 7.92 -24.10
CA THR A 8 -7.97 8.28 -24.48
C THR A 8 -6.98 7.78 -23.44
N HIS A 9 -5.71 7.60 -23.80
CA HIS A 9 -4.65 7.23 -22.87
C HIS A 9 -4.57 8.21 -21.68
N ALA A 10 -4.69 9.52 -21.93
CA ALA A 10 -4.68 10.55 -20.91
C ALA A 10 -5.85 10.39 -19.92
N GLU A 11 -7.05 10.07 -20.41
CA GLU A 11 -8.23 9.86 -19.55
C GLU A 11 -8.13 8.56 -18.74
N LEU A 12 -7.46 7.51 -19.26
CA LEU A 12 -7.27 6.25 -18.53
C LEU A 12 -6.44 6.42 -17.26
N PHE A 13 -5.44 7.29 -17.27
CA PHE A 13 -4.51 7.51 -16.16
C PHE A 13 -4.76 8.82 -15.41
N ASP A 14 -5.84 9.53 -15.70
CA ASP A 14 -6.18 10.78 -15.00
C ASP A 14 -6.66 10.50 -13.57
N LEU A 15 -5.89 11.02 -12.60
CA LEU A 15 -6.19 10.93 -11.17
C LEU A 15 -6.51 12.28 -10.54
N ARG A 16 -6.58 13.36 -11.33
CA ARG A 16 -6.84 14.71 -10.82
C ARG A 16 -8.15 14.79 -10.05
N GLY A 17 -8.09 15.42 -8.89
CA GLY A 17 -9.24 15.60 -8.01
C GLY A 17 -9.59 14.41 -7.13
N LYS A 18 -8.92 13.26 -7.29
CA LYS A 18 -9.05 12.13 -6.37
C LYS A 18 -8.39 12.41 -5.03
N ARG A 19 -8.84 11.69 -3.99
CA ARG A 19 -8.33 11.78 -2.63
C ARG A 19 -7.79 10.42 -2.20
N ALA A 20 -6.61 10.41 -1.58
CA ALA A 20 -5.96 9.20 -1.11
C ALA A 20 -5.54 9.29 0.36
N LEU A 21 -5.60 8.15 1.05
CA LEU A 21 -4.89 7.91 2.31
C LEU A 21 -3.77 6.90 2.03
N VAL A 22 -2.53 7.26 2.41
CA VAL A 22 -1.37 6.36 2.34
C VAL A 22 -0.81 6.18 3.75
N THR A 23 -0.98 4.99 4.33
CA THR A 23 -0.43 4.67 5.65
C THR A 23 1.06 4.33 5.55
N GLY A 24 1.86 4.71 6.56
CA GLY A 24 3.32 4.57 6.49
C GLY A 24 3.95 5.41 5.38
N GLY A 25 3.33 6.56 5.04
CA GLY A 25 3.71 7.42 3.90
C GLY A 25 4.92 8.31 4.12
N THR A 26 5.56 8.25 5.29
CA THR A 26 6.67 9.16 5.65
C THR A 26 8.03 8.72 5.11
N ARG A 27 8.18 7.50 4.62
CA ARG A 27 9.44 6.95 4.08
C ARG A 27 9.21 5.70 3.22
N GLY A 28 10.26 5.25 2.53
CA GLY A 28 10.29 4.01 1.77
C GLY A 28 9.13 3.90 0.77
N ILE A 29 8.56 2.71 0.64
CA ILE A 29 7.50 2.38 -0.33
C ILE A 29 6.29 3.32 -0.19
N GLY A 30 5.86 3.63 1.03
CA GLY A 30 4.74 4.54 1.25
C GLY A 30 5.00 5.95 0.71
N MET A 31 6.21 6.48 0.88
CA MET A 31 6.60 7.78 0.32
C MET A 31 6.69 7.74 -1.21
N MET A 32 7.22 6.66 -1.79
CA MET A 32 7.27 6.47 -3.26
C MET A 32 5.87 6.51 -3.87
N ILE A 33 4.92 5.81 -3.24
CA ILE A 33 3.50 5.80 -3.65
C ILE A 33 2.87 7.18 -3.48
N ALA A 34 3.04 7.81 -2.30
CA ALA A 34 2.48 9.14 -2.02
C ALA A 34 2.97 10.17 -3.04
N ARG A 35 4.28 10.19 -3.35
CA ARG A 35 4.85 11.06 -4.38
C ARG A 35 4.24 10.80 -5.75
N GLY A 36 4.15 9.55 -6.18
CA GLY A 36 3.57 9.20 -7.48
C GLY A 36 2.10 9.64 -7.61
N LEU A 37 1.30 9.46 -6.56
CA LEU A 37 -0.10 9.91 -6.52
C LEU A 37 -0.21 11.44 -6.55
N LEU A 38 0.64 12.17 -5.80
CA LEU A 38 0.69 13.63 -5.81
C LEU A 38 1.02 14.17 -7.21
N GLN A 39 2.06 13.62 -7.86
CA GLN A 39 2.45 13.99 -9.22
C GLN A 39 1.35 13.69 -10.26
N ALA A 40 0.48 12.72 -9.99
CA ALA A 40 -0.70 12.44 -10.80
C ALA A 40 -1.93 13.31 -10.46
N GLY A 41 -1.78 14.30 -9.55
CA GLY A 41 -2.83 15.27 -9.20
C GLY A 41 -3.80 14.80 -8.11
N VAL A 42 -3.46 13.76 -7.35
CA VAL A 42 -4.24 13.28 -6.20
C VAL A 42 -3.94 14.14 -4.98
N ARG A 43 -4.96 14.46 -4.18
CA ARG A 43 -4.78 15.00 -2.83
C ARG A 43 -4.48 13.86 -1.88
N VAL A 44 -3.34 13.91 -1.19
CA VAL A 44 -2.86 12.79 -0.39
C VAL A 44 -2.85 13.13 1.09
N VAL A 45 -3.42 12.25 1.91
CA VAL A 45 -3.15 12.20 3.35
C VAL A 45 -2.13 11.08 3.59
N ILE A 46 -1.03 11.41 4.25
CA ILE A 46 -0.07 10.40 4.73
C ILE A 46 -0.23 10.21 6.23
N SER A 47 0.09 9.02 6.74
CA SER A 47 0.09 8.75 8.18
C SER A 47 1.30 7.94 8.60
N SER A 48 1.81 8.22 9.78
CA SER A 48 2.83 7.46 10.51
C SER A 48 2.64 7.71 12.01
N ARG A 49 3.20 6.88 12.88
CA ARG A 49 3.11 7.09 14.34
C ARG A 49 4.00 8.24 14.85
N ASP A 50 5.05 8.58 14.12
CA ASP A 50 6.02 9.61 14.46
C ASP A 50 5.57 10.97 13.91
N ALA A 51 5.27 11.91 14.80
CA ALA A 51 4.78 13.24 14.44
C ALA A 51 5.85 14.11 13.75
N GLU A 52 7.11 13.97 14.13
CA GLU A 52 8.21 14.73 13.51
C GLU A 52 8.47 14.22 12.08
N ALA A 53 8.53 12.89 11.91
CA ALA A 53 8.64 12.29 10.58
C ALA A 53 7.43 12.65 9.68
N CYS A 54 6.23 12.79 10.24
CA CYS A 54 5.06 13.28 9.53
C CYS A 54 5.25 14.71 9.03
N ALA A 55 5.73 15.63 9.88
CA ALA A 55 5.96 17.02 9.51
C ALA A 55 7.03 17.15 8.40
N GLN A 56 8.17 16.47 8.56
CA GLN A 56 9.25 16.47 7.57
C GLN A 56 8.81 15.89 6.22
N ALA A 57 8.04 14.78 6.25
CA ALA A 57 7.52 14.16 5.04
C ALA A 57 6.49 15.05 4.34
N GLN A 58 5.63 15.72 5.08
CA GLN A 58 4.66 16.68 4.53
C GLN A 58 5.39 17.84 3.83
N GLU A 59 6.39 18.43 4.47
CA GLU A 59 7.21 19.50 3.86
C GLU A 59 7.85 19.03 2.55
N HIS A 60 8.52 17.87 2.61
CA HIS A 60 9.16 17.29 1.42
C HIS A 60 8.17 16.99 0.28
N LEU A 61 7.01 16.41 0.59
CA LEU A 61 6.03 16.00 -0.42
C LEU A 61 5.19 17.18 -0.96
N SER A 62 5.12 18.30 -0.25
CA SER A 62 4.32 19.47 -0.65
C SER A 62 4.75 20.08 -1.99
N GLN A 63 6.00 19.87 -2.41
CA GLN A 63 6.49 20.30 -3.72
C GLN A 63 5.86 19.52 -4.90
N PHE A 64 5.25 18.35 -4.64
CA PHE A 64 4.65 17.51 -5.68
C PHE A 64 3.12 17.66 -5.76
N GLY A 65 2.47 18.25 -4.76
CA GLY A 65 1.02 18.45 -4.74
C GLY A 65 0.46 18.69 -3.34
N GLU A 66 -0.87 18.63 -3.22
CA GLU A 66 -1.59 18.86 -1.96
C GLU A 66 -1.47 17.64 -1.04
N VAL A 67 -0.71 17.79 0.04
CA VAL A 67 -0.46 16.74 1.01
C VAL A 67 -0.73 17.21 2.45
N ARG A 68 -1.31 16.33 3.27
CA ARG A 68 -1.48 16.50 4.71
C ARG A 68 -0.95 15.26 5.43
N ALA A 69 -0.19 15.47 6.50
CA ALA A 69 0.26 14.38 7.36
C ALA A 69 -0.57 14.31 8.65
N VAL A 70 -0.92 13.11 9.08
CA VAL A 70 -1.69 12.86 10.30
C VAL A 70 -0.97 11.78 11.12
N PRO A 71 -0.39 12.12 12.28
CA PRO A 71 0.21 11.12 13.15
C PRO A 71 -0.85 10.17 13.72
N ALA A 72 -0.61 8.84 13.60
CA ALA A 72 -1.47 7.81 14.19
C ALA A 72 -0.70 6.50 14.38
N ASP A 73 -0.92 5.84 15.52
CA ASP A 73 -0.42 4.48 15.77
C ASP A 73 -1.45 3.45 15.33
N LEU A 74 -1.27 2.95 14.13
CA LEU A 74 -2.23 2.04 13.48
C LEU A 74 -2.20 0.61 14.04
N SER A 75 -1.31 0.28 14.98
CA SER A 75 -1.43 -0.98 15.73
C SER A 75 -2.64 -0.98 16.68
N ARG A 76 -3.29 0.19 16.89
CA ARG A 76 -4.43 0.40 17.76
C ARG A 76 -5.70 0.67 16.96
N HIS A 77 -6.77 -0.05 17.29
CA HIS A 77 -8.07 0.09 16.64
C HIS A 77 -8.69 1.50 16.79
N ASP A 78 -8.61 2.09 18.00
CA ASP A 78 -9.11 3.45 18.25
C ASP A 78 -8.40 4.50 17.41
N GLU A 79 -7.09 4.36 17.19
CA GLU A 79 -6.30 5.25 16.36
C GLU A 79 -6.62 5.08 14.86
N CYS A 80 -6.92 3.86 14.40
CA CYS A 80 -7.42 3.64 13.05
C CYS A 80 -8.75 4.38 12.81
N ARG A 81 -9.67 4.34 13.79
CA ARG A 81 -10.94 5.09 13.73
C ARG A 81 -10.70 6.59 13.75
N ARG A 82 -9.89 7.10 14.69
CA ARG A 82 -9.53 8.53 14.76
C ARG A 82 -8.92 9.03 13.44
N LEU A 83 -7.99 8.28 12.85
CA LEU A 83 -7.41 8.63 11.54
C LEU A 83 -8.50 8.69 10.47
N SER A 84 -9.39 7.71 10.42
CA SER A 84 -10.49 7.65 9.45
C SER A 84 -11.41 8.86 9.57
N ASP A 85 -11.77 9.27 10.79
CA ASP A 85 -12.59 10.46 11.06
C ASP A 85 -11.89 11.74 10.57
N LEU A 86 -10.58 11.87 10.82
CA LEU A 86 -9.79 13.02 10.37
C LEU A 86 -9.61 13.07 8.85
N VAL A 87 -9.52 11.92 8.18
CA VAL A 87 -9.42 11.83 6.71
C VAL A 87 -10.72 12.24 6.03
N THR A 88 -11.85 11.93 6.67
CA THR A 88 -13.19 12.20 6.12
C THR A 88 -13.82 13.51 6.61
N ALA A 89 -13.17 14.24 7.53
CA ALA A 89 -13.70 15.48 8.11
C ALA A 89 -14.01 16.56 7.07
N ASP A 90 -13.14 16.73 6.07
CA ASP A 90 -13.28 17.75 5.02
C ASP A 90 -14.06 17.25 3.79
N SER A 91 -14.28 15.94 3.70
CA SER A 91 -14.98 15.31 2.57
C SER A 91 -15.41 13.92 2.95
N GLU A 92 -16.66 13.63 2.83
CA GLU A 92 -17.24 12.28 3.04
C GLU A 92 -16.82 11.28 1.95
N ARG A 93 -15.79 11.59 1.15
CA ARG A 93 -15.37 10.83 -0.02
C ARG A 93 -13.89 10.51 0.07
N LEU A 94 -13.53 9.23 -0.15
CA LEU A 94 -12.16 8.76 -0.30
C LEU A 94 -12.08 7.84 -1.52
N ASP A 95 -11.24 8.18 -2.48
CA ASP A 95 -11.11 7.42 -3.74
C ASP A 95 -10.09 6.28 -3.63
N ILE A 96 -9.03 6.47 -2.82
CA ILE A 96 -7.89 5.55 -2.77
C ILE A 96 -7.46 5.36 -1.30
N LEU A 97 -7.42 4.12 -0.85
CA LEU A 97 -6.81 3.71 0.41
C LEU A 97 -5.59 2.83 0.13
N VAL A 98 -4.41 3.27 0.54
CA VAL A 98 -3.17 2.47 0.46
C VAL A 98 -2.77 2.02 1.87
N ASN A 99 -2.97 0.75 2.16
CA ASN A 99 -2.53 0.09 3.39
C ASN A 99 -1.06 -0.34 3.22
N ASN A 100 -0.14 0.55 3.59
CA ASN A 100 1.30 0.30 3.47
C ASN A 100 2.02 0.23 4.82
N ALA A 101 1.49 0.82 5.89
CA ALA A 101 2.09 0.71 7.22
C ALA A 101 2.35 -0.76 7.58
N GLY A 102 3.53 -1.04 8.09
CA GLY A 102 3.91 -2.41 8.42
C GLY A 102 5.15 -2.47 9.32
N ALA A 103 5.26 -3.59 10.03
CA ALA A 103 6.38 -3.96 10.87
C ALA A 103 6.92 -5.32 10.44
N MET A 104 8.18 -5.56 10.77
CA MET A 104 8.87 -6.85 10.57
C MET A 104 9.62 -7.17 11.86
N TRP A 105 9.73 -8.46 12.15
CA TRP A 105 10.52 -8.99 13.25
C TRP A 105 11.30 -10.21 12.77
N ASP A 106 12.60 -10.18 12.97
CA ASP A 106 13.51 -11.29 12.63
C ASP A 106 14.14 -11.81 13.92
N GLU A 107 13.91 -13.08 14.24
CA GLU A 107 14.45 -13.75 15.42
C GLU A 107 14.49 -15.25 15.16
N PRO A 108 15.49 -16.00 15.66
CA PRO A 108 15.51 -17.46 15.58
C PRO A 108 14.26 -18.09 16.18
N LEU A 109 13.88 -19.28 15.67
CA LEU A 109 12.67 -19.98 16.09
C LEU A 109 12.63 -20.23 17.60
N GLU A 110 13.77 -20.60 18.18
CA GLU A 110 13.91 -20.98 19.58
C GLU A 110 13.68 -19.79 20.55
N THR A 111 13.92 -18.56 20.08
CA THR A 111 13.84 -17.32 20.89
C THR A 111 12.75 -16.38 20.40
N PHE A 112 11.93 -16.79 19.42
CA PHE A 112 10.92 -15.92 18.81
C PHE A 112 9.84 -15.54 19.83
N PRO A 113 9.70 -14.24 20.23
CA PRO A 113 8.83 -13.85 21.30
C PRO A 113 7.37 -13.67 20.85
N ASP A 114 6.41 -13.89 21.77
CA ASP A 114 4.98 -13.72 21.49
C ASP A 114 4.64 -12.29 21.07
N GLU A 115 5.31 -11.28 21.65
CA GLU A 115 5.09 -9.87 21.32
C GLU A 115 5.39 -9.54 19.85
N ALA A 116 6.25 -10.32 19.20
CA ALA A 116 6.56 -10.19 17.77
C ALA A 116 5.35 -10.55 16.90
N TRP A 117 4.51 -11.48 17.36
CA TRP A 117 3.26 -11.81 16.69
C TRP A 117 2.27 -10.67 16.80
N ASP A 118 2.01 -10.18 18.00
CA ASP A 118 1.05 -9.09 18.24
C ASP A 118 1.46 -7.81 17.49
N THR A 119 2.73 -7.40 17.64
CA THR A 119 3.26 -6.20 16.96
C THR A 119 3.09 -6.27 15.44
N VAL A 120 3.41 -7.43 14.85
CA VAL A 120 3.39 -7.58 13.39
C VAL A 120 1.97 -7.80 12.88
N VAL A 121 1.17 -8.66 13.53
CA VAL A 121 -0.19 -8.98 13.08
C VAL A 121 -1.14 -7.81 13.25
N ASP A 122 -1.04 -7.06 14.36
CA ASP A 122 -1.89 -5.89 14.61
C ASP A 122 -1.69 -4.83 13.52
N LEU A 123 -0.44 -4.55 13.16
CA LEU A 123 -0.13 -3.53 12.17
C LEU A 123 -0.29 -4.03 10.72
N ASN A 124 0.17 -5.25 10.39
CA ASN A 124 0.20 -5.73 9.00
C ASN A 124 -1.12 -6.31 8.51
N LEU A 125 -1.97 -6.79 9.41
CA LEU A 125 -3.21 -7.50 9.05
C LEU A 125 -4.46 -6.86 9.64
N LYS A 126 -4.51 -6.62 10.96
CA LYS A 126 -5.72 -6.06 11.60
C LYS A 126 -5.93 -4.60 11.20
N SER A 127 -4.88 -3.79 11.20
CA SER A 127 -4.95 -2.38 10.79
C SER A 127 -5.55 -2.17 9.39
N PRO A 128 -5.10 -2.86 8.31
CA PRO A 128 -5.75 -2.80 7.01
C PRO A 128 -7.25 -3.11 7.04
N PHE A 129 -7.66 -4.11 7.82
CA PHE A 129 -9.07 -4.46 7.97
C PHE A 129 -9.85 -3.36 8.69
N TRP A 130 -9.35 -2.84 9.81
CA TRP A 130 -10.00 -1.77 10.57
C TRP A 130 -10.15 -0.48 9.76
N LEU A 131 -9.12 -0.11 8.98
CA LEU A 131 -9.18 1.06 8.10
C LEU A 131 -10.19 0.89 6.98
N VAL A 132 -10.22 -0.28 6.32
CA VAL A 132 -11.27 -0.56 5.33
C VAL A 132 -12.66 -0.48 5.95
N GLN A 133 -12.86 -1.07 7.13
CA GLN A 133 -14.15 -1.04 7.83
C GLN A 133 -14.58 0.40 8.17
N ALA A 134 -13.68 1.20 8.75
CA ALA A 134 -13.99 2.58 9.15
C ALA A 134 -14.20 3.52 7.95
N LEU A 135 -13.43 3.35 6.86
CA LEU A 135 -13.48 4.18 5.66
C LEU A 135 -14.50 3.68 4.61
N LEU A 136 -15.14 2.53 4.83
CA LEU A 136 -16.04 1.94 3.85
C LEU A 136 -17.17 2.87 3.37
N PRO A 137 -17.82 3.68 4.24
CA PRO A 137 -18.81 4.66 3.78
C PRO A 137 -18.24 5.67 2.78
N ALA A 138 -17.02 6.17 3.02
CA ALA A 138 -16.37 7.15 2.16
C ALA A 138 -15.89 6.53 0.83
N LEU A 139 -15.41 5.28 0.85
CA LEU A 139 -15.04 4.52 -0.34
C LEU A 139 -16.27 4.27 -1.23
N ARG A 140 -17.39 3.82 -0.64
CA ARG A 140 -18.66 3.62 -1.36
C ARG A 140 -19.18 4.91 -2.00
N LYS A 141 -19.03 6.04 -1.32
CA LYS A 141 -19.44 7.35 -1.83
C LYS A 141 -18.57 7.82 -3.01
N ALA A 142 -17.33 7.37 -3.07
CA ALA A 142 -16.40 7.69 -4.14
C ALA A 142 -16.56 6.79 -5.37
N GLY A 143 -16.79 5.49 -5.17
CA GLY A 143 -16.81 4.48 -6.21
C GLY A 143 -18.02 4.56 -7.14
N THR A 144 -17.79 4.29 -8.43
CA THR A 144 -18.84 4.13 -9.45
C THR A 144 -18.57 2.87 -10.26
N VAL A 145 -19.52 2.47 -11.12
CA VAL A 145 -19.34 1.32 -12.04
C VAL A 145 -18.12 1.51 -12.94
N ASP A 146 -17.95 2.72 -13.48
CA ASP A 146 -16.90 3.02 -14.45
C ASP A 146 -15.55 3.37 -13.80
N ASP A 147 -15.59 3.85 -12.57
CA ASP A 147 -14.41 4.26 -11.79
C ASP A 147 -14.60 3.89 -10.31
N PRO A 148 -14.40 2.63 -9.92
CA PRO A 148 -14.53 2.18 -8.54
C PRO A 148 -13.58 2.92 -7.59
N ALA A 149 -13.86 2.94 -6.29
CA ALA A 149 -12.85 3.29 -5.31
C ALA A 149 -11.80 2.18 -5.19
N ARG A 150 -10.64 2.48 -4.69
CA ARG A 150 -9.46 1.59 -4.67
C ARG A 150 -8.97 1.32 -3.26
N VAL A 151 -8.81 0.06 -2.91
CA VAL A 151 -8.01 -0.38 -1.76
C VAL A 151 -6.77 -1.10 -2.31
N ILE A 152 -5.60 -0.60 -1.98
CA ILE A 152 -4.30 -1.15 -2.38
C ILE A 152 -3.57 -1.59 -1.12
N ASN A 153 -3.45 -2.88 -0.91
CA ASN A 153 -2.72 -3.46 0.22
C ASN A 153 -1.27 -3.72 -0.18
N ILE A 154 -0.32 -3.24 0.62
CA ILE A 154 1.09 -3.54 0.39
C ILE A 154 1.46 -4.82 1.14
N GLY A 155 1.46 -5.90 0.36
CA GLY A 155 1.88 -7.23 0.77
C GLY A 155 3.40 -7.38 0.81
N SER A 156 3.89 -8.51 0.32
CA SER A 156 5.32 -8.79 0.13
C SER A 156 5.49 -10.05 -0.72
N ILE A 157 6.59 -10.17 -1.44
CA ILE A 157 7.00 -11.45 -2.04
C ILE A 157 7.29 -12.52 -0.98
N ALA A 158 7.61 -12.14 0.27
CA ALA A 158 7.75 -13.07 1.40
C ALA A 158 6.47 -13.88 1.71
N ALA A 159 5.33 -13.47 1.17
CA ALA A 159 4.06 -14.22 1.23
C ALA A 159 3.89 -15.22 0.07
N ILE A 160 4.77 -15.19 -0.92
CA ILE A 160 4.73 -16.02 -2.14
C ILE A 160 5.96 -16.94 -2.19
N HIS A 161 7.12 -16.36 -1.91
CA HIS A 161 8.42 -17.00 -1.88
C HIS A 161 8.92 -17.07 -0.43
N ILE A 162 9.52 -18.21 -0.02
CA ILE A 162 10.02 -18.39 1.34
C ILE A 162 11.31 -17.57 1.50
N PRO A 163 11.35 -16.58 2.42
CA PRO A 163 12.56 -15.81 2.67
C PRO A 163 13.59 -16.64 3.40
N GLN A 164 14.87 -16.29 3.24
CA GLN A 164 15.96 -16.92 3.99
C GLN A 164 16.04 -16.43 5.45
N ARG A 165 15.37 -15.32 5.77
CA ARG A 165 15.37 -14.72 7.11
C ARG A 165 14.28 -15.33 8.01
N PRO A 166 14.53 -15.48 9.31
CA PRO A 166 13.55 -16.04 10.25
C PRO A 166 12.49 -15.01 10.66
N ASN A 167 11.61 -14.65 9.72
CA ASN A 167 10.57 -13.61 9.89
C ASN A 167 9.15 -14.22 9.92
N TYR A 168 8.92 -15.15 10.81
CA TYR A 168 7.71 -16.00 10.86
C TYR A 168 6.41 -15.17 10.89
N SER A 169 6.29 -14.21 11.83
CA SER A 169 5.10 -13.37 11.95
C SER A 169 4.92 -12.46 10.72
N TYR A 170 6.00 -11.94 10.14
CA TYR A 170 5.94 -11.09 8.96
C TYR A 170 5.42 -11.84 7.73
N SER A 171 6.06 -12.93 7.34
CA SER A 171 5.66 -13.73 6.17
C SER A 171 4.23 -14.23 6.31
N SER A 172 3.86 -14.72 7.50
CA SER A 172 2.51 -15.19 7.80
C SER A 172 1.48 -14.05 7.70
N SER A 173 1.79 -12.86 8.26
CA SER A 173 0.88 -11.70 8.19
C SER A 173 0.69 -11.21 6.76
N LYS A 174 1.74 -11.22 5.94
CA LYS A 174 1.66 -10.81 4.52
C LYS A 174 0.90 -11.84 3.67
N ALA A 175 1.04 -13.14 3.95
CA ALA A 175 0.22 -14.17 3.31
C ALA A 175 -1.27 -14.04 3.70
N ALA A 176 -1.56 -13.78 4.97
CA ALA A 176 -2.91 -13.50 5.46
C ALA A 176 -3.50 -12.24 4.81
N LEU A 177 -2.70 -11.16 4.63
CA LEU A 177 -3.13 -9.93 3.95
C LEU A 177 -3.46 -10.19 2.47
N HIS A 178 -2.70 -11.05 1.78
CA HIS A 178 -3.04 -11.47 0.41
C HIS A 178 -4.39 -12.21 0.36
N GLN A 179 -4.68 -13.07 1.34
CA GLN A 179 -5.97 -13.74 1.42
C GLN A 179 -7.10 -12.78 1.80
N LEU A 180 -6.88 -11.88 2.77
CA LEU A 180 -7.84 -10.83 3.14
C LEU A 180 -8.19 -9.94 1.94
N THR A 181 -7.20 -9.63 1.09
CA THR A 181 -7.41 -8.89 -0.17
C THR A 181 -8.46 -9.57 -1.04
N ARG A 182 -8.40 -10.90 -1.23
CA ARG A 182 -9.37 -11.65 -2.04
C ARG A 182 -10.75 -11.69 -1.41
N VAL A 183 -10.82 -11.86 -0.10
CA VAL A 183 -12.09 -11.87 0.65
C VAL A 183 -12.79 -10.52 0.51
N LEU A 184 -12.06 -9.42 0.78
CA LEU A 184 -12.61 -8.07 0.66
C LEU A 184 -12.97 -7.71 -0.79
N ALA A 185 -12.19 -8.16 -1.78
CA ALA A 185 -12.49 -7.94 -3.19
C ALA A 185 -13.84 -8.55 -3.59
N LYS A 186 -14.12 -9.77 -3.13
CA LYS A 186 -15.41 -10.45 -3.37
C LYS A 186 -16.57 -9.71 -2.70
N GLU A 187 -16.39 -9.29 -1.46
CA GLU A 187 -17.38 -8.59 -0.64
C GLU A 187 -17.71 -7.20 -1.19
N LEU A 188 -16.67 -6.44 -1.58
CA LEU A 188 -16.79 -5.02 -1.88
C LEU A 188 -16.94 -4.70 -3.38
N GLY A 189 -16.64 -5.66 -4.26
CA GLY A 189 -16.81 -5.50 -5.72
C GLY A 189 -18.21 -5.03 -6.13
N PRO A 190 -19.32 -5.64 -5.63
CA PRO A 190 -20.68 -5.18 -5.92
C PRO A 190 -20.97 -3.76 -5.41
N GLN A 191 -20.13 -3.21 -4.57
CA GLN A 191 -20.24 -1.88 -3.96
C GLN A 191 -19.31 -0.86 -4.62
N HIS A 192 -18.78 -1.19 -5.81
CA HIS A 192 -17.86 -0.36 -6.58
C HIS A 192 -16.57 -0.01 -5.84
N VAL A 193 -16.02 -0.97 -5.11
CA VAL A 193 -14.71 -0.86 -4.46
C VAL A 193 -13.85 -2.03 -4.90
N THR A 194 -12.72 -1.76 -5.57
CA THR A 194 -11.73 -2.80 -5.88
C THR A 194 -10.73 -2.94 -4.76
N VAL A 195 -10.27 -4.16 -4.50
CA VAL A 195 -9.25 -4.46 -3.49
C VAL A 195 -8.17 -5.30 -4.12
N ASN A 196 -6.94 -4.78 -4.19
CA ASN A 196 -5.79 -5.49 -4.76
C ASN A 196 -4.60 -5.42 -3.79
N ALA A 197 -3.69 -6.36 -3.91
CA ALA A 197 -2.41 -6.34 -3.22
C ALA A 197 -1.26 -6.13 -4.21
N VAL A 198 -0.30 -5.31 -3.81
CA VAL A 198 1.03 -5.27 -4.42
C VAL A 198 1.96 -6.09 -3.54
N ALA A 199 2.77 -6.95 -4.12
CA ALA A 199 3.78 -7.75 -3.42
C ALA A 199 5.19 -7.26 -3.81
N PRO A 200 5.76 -6.28 -3.07
CA PRO A 200 7.09 -5.77 -3.38
C PRO A 200 8.17 -6.83 -3.16
N GLY A 201 9.16 -6.81 -4.05
CA GLY A 201 10.48 -7.38 -3.81
C GLY A 201 11.39 -6.42 -3.05
N PRO A 202 12.72 -6.50 -3.28
CA PRO A 202 13.67 -5.60 -2.65
C PRO A 202 13.56 -4.17 -3.18
N PHE A 203 13.26 -3.22 -2.28
CA PHE A 203 13.24 -1.78 -2.53
C PHE A 203 14.06 -1.05 -1.47
N PRO A 204 14.67 0.11 -1.80
CA PRO A 204 15.33 0.96 -0.82
C PRO A 204 14.31 1.41 0.24
N SER A 205 14.55 1.03 1.49
CA SER A 205 13.72 1.41 2.63
C SER A 205 14.51 1.26 3.92
N ALA A 206 14.10 1.92 4.99
CA ALA A 206 14.73 1.75 6.31
C ALA A 206 14.70 0.27 6.79
N MET A 207 13.67 -0.46 6.42
CA MET A 207 13.54 -1.91 6.73
C MET A 207 14.58 -2.76 6.01
N MET A 208 15.02 -2.34 4.82
CA MET A 208 15.96 -3.08 3.98
C MET A 208 17.38 -2.50 3.99
N ALA A 209 17.63 -1.35 4.64
CA ALA A 209 18.89 -0.63 4.54
C ALA A 209 20.09 -1.51 4.88
N ALA A 210 20.14 -2.10 6.07
CA ALA A 210 21.26 -2.97 6.48
C ALA A 210 21.44 -4.18 5.53
N THR A 211 20.33 -4.77 5.07
CA THR A 211 20.38 -5.92 4.14
C THR A 211 20.91 -5.49 2.76
N LEU A 212 20.52 -4.32 2.27
CA LEU A 212 20.98 -3.81 0.99
C LEU A 212 22.43 -3.31 1.05
N ASP A 213 22.85 -2.77 2.19
CA ASP A 213 24.25 -2.36 2.40
C ASP A 213 25.20 -3.56 2.37
N GLU A 214 24.76 -4.72 2.93
CA GLU A 214 25.57 -5.94 3.00
C GLU A 214 25.44 -6.82 1.75
N PHE A 215 24.24 -6.98 1.22
CA PHE A 215 23.91 -7.96 0.18
C PHE A 215 23.29 -7.36 -1.10
N GLY A 216 23.28 -6.04 -1.26
CA GLY A 216 22.55 -5.37 -2.33
C GLY A 216 22.91 -5.84 -3.74
N GLU A 217 24.22 -6.07 -4.01
CA GLU A 217 24.68 -6.57 -5.31
C GLU A 217 24.21 -8.01 -5.56
N ALA A 218 24.29 -8.89 -4.55
CA ALA A 218 23.84 -10.26 -4.65
C ALA A 218 22.32 -10.35 -4.85
N ILE A 219 21.56 -9.51 -4.13
CA ILE A 219 20.12 -9.39 -4.27
C ILE A 219 19.75 -8.90 -5.68
N ALA A 220 20.41 -7.86 -6.17
CA ALA A 220 20.21 -7.36 -7.53
C ALA A 220 20.55 -8.43 -8.58
N ALA A 221 21.63 -9.19 -8.37
CA ALA A 221 22.03 -10.28 -9.26
C ALA A 221 21.05 -11.47 -9.24
N SER A 222 20.33 -11.69 -8.15
CA SER A 222 19.31 -12.76 -8.06
C SER A 222 18.03 -12.44 -8.85
N ALA A 223 17.72 -11.16 -9.01
CA ALA A 223 16.55 -10.76 -9.78
C ALA A 223 16.79 -10.97 -11.29
N PRO A 224 15.83 -11.56 -12.04
CA PRO A 224 15.90 -11.63 -13.51
C PRO A 224 16.19 -10.29 -14.19
N LEU A 225 15.61 -9.17 -13.66
CA LEU A 225 15.88 -7.82 -14.17
C LEU A 225 17.22 -7.22 -13.70
N ARG A 226 18.04 -7.97 -12.93
CA ARG A 226 19.39 -7.60 -12.49
C ARG A 226 19.48 -6.25 -11.77
N ARG A 227 18.45 -5.87 -11.04
CA ARG A 227 18.40 -4.67 -10.22
C ARG A 227 17.40 -4.79 -9.08
N ILE A 228 17.56 -3.98 -8.05
CA ILE A 228 16.53 -3.72 -7.04
C ILE A 228 15.46 -2.75 -7.60
N GLY A 229 14.31 -2.69 -6.96
CA GLY A 229 13.24 -1.76 -7.32
C GLY A 229 13.65 -0.30 -7.12
N ARG A 230 13.02 0.59 -7.88
CA ARG A 230 13.20 2.04 -7.83
C ARG A 230 11.89 2.71 -7.45
N ASP A 231 11.96 3.96 -7.03
CA ASP A 231 10.80 4.76 -6.66
C ASP A 231 9.70 4.73 -7.73
N ASP A 232 10.08 4.88 -9.00
CA ASP A 232 9.13 4.92 -10.11
C ASP A 232 8.46 3.58 -10.40
N ASP A 233 9.11 2.45 -10.07
CA ASP A 233 8.49 1.12 -10.20
C ASP A 233 7.28 1.00 -9.25
N MET A 234 7.41 1.51 -8.03
CA MET A 234 6.33 1.47 -7.03
C MET A 234 5.27 2.56 -7.27
N ALA A 235 5.69 3.77 -7.65
CA ALA A 235 4.79 4.83 -8.04
C ALA A 235 3.92 4.42 -9.25
N GLY A 236 4.55 3.81 -10.26
CA GLY A 236 3.88 3.38 -11.48
C GLY A 236 2.77 2.35 -11.25
N VAL A 237 3.03 1.30 -10.46
CA VAL A 237 2.00 0.30 -10.14
C VAL A 237 0.87 0.89 -9.30
N ALA A 238 1.17 1.81 -8.38
CA ALA A 238 0.15 2.47 -7.56
C ALA A 238 -0.74 3.38 -8.42
N VAL A 239 -0.18 4.18 -9.32
CA VAL A 239 -0.93 5.03 -10.28
C VAL A 239 -1.78 4.16 -11.20
N PHE A 240 -1.24 3.06 -11.73
CA PHE A 240 -1.99 2.11 -12.55
C PHE A 240 -3.22 1.57 -11.81
N LEU A 241 -3.04 1.02 -10.61
CA LEU A 241 -4.13 0.46 -9.82
C LEU A 241 -5.15 1.53 -9.39
N ALA A 242 -4.70 2.76 -9.11
CA ALA A 242 -5.55 3.88 -8.72
C ALA A 242 -6.36 4.44 -9.88
N SER A 243 -5.91 4.27 -11.11
CA SER A 243 -6.51 4.84 -12.31
C SER A 243 -7.64 3.98 -12.90
N ARG A 244 -8.32 4.51 -13.93
CA ARG A 244 -9.31 3.76 -14.71
C ARG A 244 -8.68 2.59 -15.47
N ALA A 245 -7.37 2.64 -15.76
CA ALA A 245 -6.64 1.52 -16.37
C ALA A 245 -6.67 0.26 -15.48
N GLY A 246 -6.73 0.42 -14.16
CA GLY A 246 -6.88 -0.66 -13.18
C GLY A 246 -8.33 -0.97 -12.77
N ALA A 247 -9.35 -0.32 -13.36
CA ALA A 247 -10.74 -0.39 -12.88
C ALA A 247 -11.35 -1.80 -12.88
N TYR A 248 -10.88 -2.69 -13.76
CA TYR A 248 -11.40 -4.08 -13.85
C TYR A 248 -10.53 -5.11 -13.11
N LEU A 249 -9.57 -4.62 -12.31
CA LEU A 249 -8.72 -5.48 -11.46
C LEU A 249 -9.24 -5.46 -10.02
N THR A 250 -9.57 -6.64 -9.49
CA THR A 250 -9.89 -6.82 -8.07
C THR A 250 -9.52 -8.23 -7.62
N GLY A 251 -9.09 -8.40 -6.36
CA GLY A 251 -8.64 -9.66 -5.78
C GLY A 251 -7.27 -10.13 -6.24
N SER A 252 -6.54 -9.31 -7.01
CA SER A 252 -5.23 -9.67 -7.55
C SER A 252 -4.12 -9.42 -6.53
N VAL A 253 -3.08 -10.25 -6.59
CA VAL A 253 -1.78 -10.04 -5.94
C VAL A 253 -0.76 -9.82 -7.04
N ILE A 254 -0.16 -8.65 -7.09
CA ILE A 254 0.73 -8.21 -8.17
C ILE A 254 2.16 -8.13 -7.65
N PRO A 255 3.04 -9.08 -7.98
CA PRO A 255 4.46 -8.98 -7.65
C PRO A 255 5.11 -7.80 -8.40
N VAL A 256 5.91 -7.01 -7.66
CA VAL A 256 6.75 -5.94 -8.18
C VAL A 256 8.15 -6.18 -7.64
N ASP A 257 8.87 -7.11 -8.24
CA ASP A 257 10.04 -7.75 -7.64
C ASP A 257 11.17 -8.04 -8.64
N GLY A 258 11.04 -7.60 -9.87
CA GLY A 258 12.01 -7.90 -10.92
C GLY A 258 12.05 -9.38 -11.34
N GLY A 259 11.00 -10.14 -10.98
CA GLY A 259 10.85 -11.56 -11.32
C GLY A 259 11.32 -12.54 -10.25
N ILE A 260 11.76 -12.09 -9.08
CA ILE A 260 12.33 -12.95 -8.02
C ILE A 260 11.36 -14.05 -7.59
N ALA A 261 10.12 -13.71 -7.29
CA ALA A 261 9.16 -14.69 -6.75
C ALA A 261 8.37 -15.45 -7.81
N THR A 262 8.40 -15.00 -9.07
CA THR A 262 7.55 -15.55 -10.13
C THR A 262 8.29 -16.40 -11.14
N THR A 263 9.63 -16.38 -11.14
CA THR A 263 10.47 -17.14 -12.07
C THR A 263 11.47 -18.04 -11.37
N ALA A 264 11.43 -18.14 -10.05
CA ALA A 264 12.29 -19.03 -9.23
C ALA A 264 11.70 -20.43 -9.14
#